data_441b663b9ea3864d963c15df4880a8cb
#
_entry.id   441b663b9ea3864d963c15df4880a8cb
#
_cell.length_a   1.000
_cell.length_b   1.000
_cell.length_c   1.000
_cell.angle_alpha   90.00
_cell.angle_beta   90.00
_cell.angle_gamma   90.00
#
_symmetry.space_group_name_H-M   'P 1'
#
loop_
_entity.id
_entity.type
_entity.pdbx_description
1 polymer ?
#
loop_
_entity_poly.entity_id
_entity_poly.type
_entity_poly.pdbx_seq_one_letter_code
_entity_poly.pdbx_strand_id
1 'polypeptide(L)'
;VPSQDMVLGLYYMTKGRVSDETGKVKGEGMTFYSSEEVQIAHNEGRIDLHANIKLRRLRTEDSEPKYEIIDTTVGRVLFNLVVPPEYGYINVVLKKSILRDIIGDVLKVCGMAKTAKFLDDIKDLGYRMAFVGGLSFNLGDVLVPEEKVEMIKEANASVDEVMMNYQMGLITNNERYNQVIDI
;
A
#
# COMPACT_ATOMS: atom_id res chain seq x y z
N VAL A 1 -2.11 10.21 11.80
CA VAL A 1 -2.23 9.23 10.71
C VAL A 1 -0.84 8.96 10.19
N PRO A 2 -0.42 7.70 10.04
CA PRO A 2 0.88 7.36 9.46
C PRO A 2 1.07 8.01 8.09
N SER A 3 2.31 8.48 7.83
CA SER A 3 2.66 9.17 6.58
C SER A 3 4.09 8.84 6.16
N GLN A 4 4.44 9.20 4.93
CA GLN A 4 5.80 9.06 4.39
C GLN A 4 6.36 7.64 4.60
N ASP A 5 7.53 7.51 5.21
CA ASP A 5 8.26 6.25 5.37
C ASP A 5 7.51 5.19 6.18
N MET A 6 6.66 5.62 7.13
CA MET A 6 5.80 4.66 7.85
C MET A 6 4.86 3.92 6.91
N VAL A 7 4.18 4.66 6.02
CA VAL A 7 3.26 4.06 5.03
C VAL A 7 4.04 3.22 4.02
N LEU A 8 5.21 3.71 3.59
CA LEU A 8 6.05 3.02 2.62
C LEU A 8 6.54 1.68 3.17
N GLY A 9 7.00 1.65 4.43
CA GLY A 9 7.44 0.42 5.09
C GLY A 9 6.30 -0.59 5.28
N LEU A 10 5.11 -0.14 5.68
CA LEU A 10 3.95 -1.01 5.82
C LEU A 10 3.44 -1.52 4.47
N TYR A 11 3.47 -0.69 3.43
CA TYR A 11 3.18 -1.11 2.06
C TYR A 11 4.17 -2.18 1.59
N TYR A 12 5.46 -1.94 1.76
CA TYR A 12 6.52 -2.86 1.41
C TYR A 12 6.31 -4.23 2.05
N MET A 13 6.06 -4.27 3.37
CA MET A 13 5.91 -5.52 4.10
C MET A 13 4.66 -6.32 3.67
N THR A 14 3.55 -5.64 3.33
CA THR A 14 2.26 -6.29 3.02
C THR A 14 2.07 -6.62 1.55
N LYS A 15 3.01 -6.17 0.68
CA LYS A 15 3.01 -6.51 -0.74
C LYS A 15 3.47 -7.95 -0.94
N GLY A 16 2.68 -8.75 -1.65
CA GLY A 16 3.09 -10.09 -2.08
C GLY A 16 4.02 -10.05 -3.29
N ARG A 17 4.87 -11.06 -3.41
CA ARG A 17 5.70 -11.34 -4.58
C ARG A 17 5.49 -12.78 -5.00
N VAL A 18 5.41 -13.01 -6.29
CA VAL A 18 5.33 -14.34 -6.90
C VAL A 18 6.69 -14.67 -7.48
N SER A 19 7.08 -15.95 -7.41
CA SER A 19 8.28 -16.44 -8.07
C SER A 19 8.17 -16.24 -9.58
N ASP A 20 9.21 -15.68 -10.19
CA ASP A 20 9.31 -15.44 -11.63
C ASP A 20 10.69 -15.87 -12.16
N GLU A 21 10.97 -15.61 -13.44
CA GLU A 21 12.26 -15.92 -14.06
C GLU A 21 13.45 -15.17 -13.40
N THR A 22 13.17 -14.06 -12.71
CA THR A 22 14.18 -13.21 -12.08
C THR A 22 14.54 -13.63 -10.66
N GLY A 23 13.71 -14.47 -10.03
CA GLY A 23 14.01 -14.98 -8.69
C GLY A 23 12.90 -15.83 -8.08
N LYS A 24 13.32 -16.83 -7.30
CA LYS A 24 12.41 -17.66 -6.50
C LYS A 24 12.17 -17.00 -5.15
N VAL A 25 10.92 -16.97 -4.73
CA VAL A 25 10.50 -16.53 -3.39
C VAL A 25 10.52 -17.74 -2.46
N LYS A 26 11.34 -17.70 -1.41
CA LYS A 26 11.43 -18.80 -0.45
C LYS A 26 10.14 -18.96 0.32
N GLY A 27 9.65 -20.20 0.41
CA GLY A 27 8.47 -20.54 1.20
C GLY A 27 7.13 -20.25 0.52
N GLU A 28 7.13 -19.90 -0.77
CA GLU A 28 5.89 -19.70 -1.53
C GLU A 28 5.03 -20.96 -1.53
N GLY A 29 3.73 -20.81 -1.22
CA GLY A 29 2.77 -21.91 -1.19
C GLY A 29 2.80 -22.77 0.08
N MET A 30 3.71 -22.52 1.01
CA MET A 30 3.76 -23.26 2.28
C MET A 30 2.50 -22.98 3.14
N THR A 31 2.12 -23.99 3.92
CA THR A 31 0.97 -23.92 4.84
C THR A 31 1.48 -23.92 6.28
N PHE A 32 0.97 -22.98 7.08
CA PHE A 32 1.31 -22.81 8.50
C PHE A 32 0.08 -22.93 9.37
N TYR A 33 0.26 -23.48 10.56
CA TYR A 33 -0.82 -23.72 11.52
C TYR A 33 -1.06 -22.54 12.48
N SER A 34 -0.09 -21.64 12.62
CA SER A 34 -0.23 -20.45 13.48
C SER A 34 0.64 -19.28 13.00
N SER A 35 0.35 -18.08 13.49
CA SER A 35 1.17 -16.88 13.23
C SER A 35 2.55 -16.97 13.87
N GLU A 36 2.69 -17.65 15.00
CA GLU A 36 3.96 -17.87 15.68
C GLU A 36 4.89 -18.76 14.83
N GLU A 37 4.34 -19.80 14.19
CA GLU A 37 5.09 -20.67 13.30
C GLU A 37 5.65 -19.89 12.09
N VAL A 38 4.84 -18.99 11.50
CA VAL A 38 5.26 -18.09 10.43
C VAL A 38 6.40 -17.19 10.92
N GLN A 39 6.27 -16.61 12.12
CA GLN A 39 7.28 -15.73 12.70
C GLN A 39 8.62 -16.46 12.92
N ILE A 40 8.58 -17.68 13.44
CA ILE A 40 9.77 -18.52 13.65
C ILE A 40 10.43 -18.84 12.30
N ALA A 41 9.65 -19.31 11.33
CA ALA A 41 10.16 -19.66 9.99
C ALA A 41 10.78 -18.45 9.27
N HIS A 42 10.19 -17.26 9.45
CA HIS A 42 10.74 -16.02 8.91
C HIS A 42 12.06 -15.61 9.60
N ASN A 43 12.12 -15.68 10.92
CA ASN A 43 13.32 -15.35 11.69
C ASN A 43 14.48 -16.31 11.38
N GLU A 44 14.19 -17.57 11.07
CA GLU A 44 15.17 -18.57 10.62
C GLU A 44 15.58 -18.42 9.14
N GLY A 45 15.00 -17.47 8.40
CA GLY A 45 15.26 -17.25 6.98
C GLY A 45 14.80 -18.38 6.06
N ARG A 46 13.83 -19.19 6.51
CA ARG A 46 13.22 -20.26 5.71
C ARG A 46 12.19 -19.74 4.74
N ILE A 47 11.55 -18.62 5.05
CA ILE A 47 10.55 -17.97 4.22
C ILE A 47 10.84 -16.48 4.06
N ASP A 48 10.53 -15.95 2.88
CA ASP A 48 10.69 -14.54 2.56
C ASP A 48 9.48 -13.72 3.05
N LEU A 49 9.72 -12.46 3.38
CA LEU A 49 8.70 -11.51 3.84
C LEU A 49 7.50 -11.40 2.88
N HIS A 50 7.78 -11.45 1.58
CA HIS A 50 6.80 -11.27 0.50
C HIS A 50 6.19 -12.58 -0.01
N ALA A 51 6.54 -13.72 0.60
CA ALA A 51 6.04 -15.02 0.18
C ALA A 51 4.52 -15.13 0.39
N ASN A 52 3.83 -15.62 -0.64
CA ASN A 52 2.43 -16.01 -0.54
C ASN A 52 2.35 -17.37 0.16
N ILE A 53 1.62 -17.44 1.25
CA ILE A 53 1.49 -18.61 2.11
C ILE A 53 0.02 -18.88 2.44
N LYS A 54 -0.23 -20.09 2.95
CA LYS A 54 -1.52 -20.45 3.54
C LYS A 54 -1.40 -20.47 5.05
N LEU A 55 -2.30 -19.76 5.73
CA LEU A 55 -2.34 -19.70 7.18
C LEU A 55 -3.66 -20.28 7.69
N ARG A 56 -3.57 -21.24 8.61
CA ARG A 56 -4.69 -21.68 9.41
C ARG A 56 -4.91 -20.70 10.55
N ARG A 57 -6.07 -20.04 10.57
CA ARG A 57 -6.46 -19.14 11.66
C ARG A 57 -7.77 -19.54 12.31
N LEU A 58 -7.97 -19.14 13.53
CA LEU A 58 -9.25 -19.24 14.22
C LEU A 58 -10.09 -18.00 13.85
N ARG A 59 -11.22 -18.23 13.18
CA ARG A 59 -12.21 -17.19 12.94
C ARG A 59 -13.14 -17.09 14.14
N THR A 60 -13.14 -15.94 14.78
CA THR A 60 -13.96 -15.64 15.97
C THR A 60 -15.11 -14.69 15.68
N GLU A 61 -15.28 -14.29 14.44
CA GLU A 61 -16.29 -13.32 13.99
C GLU A 61 -17.70 -13.92 13.93
N ASP A 62 -17.82 -15.25 13.85
CA ASP A 62 -19.08 -16.00 13.87
C ASP A 62 -19.44 -16.46 15.29
N SER A 63 -20.68 -16.86 15.51
CA SER A 63 -21.18 -17.35 16.81
C SER A 63 -20.45 -18.60 17.31
N GLU A 64 -19.82 -19.35 16.44
CA GLU A 64 -18.98 -20.50 16.77
C GLU A 64 -17.57 -20.31 16.20
N PRO A 65 -16.50 -20.45 17.00
CA PRO A 65 -15.14 -20.37 16.51
C PRO A 65 -14.83 -21.53 15.56
N LYS A 66 -14.45 -21.21 14.31
CA LYS A 66 -14.07 -22.19 13.30
C LYS A 66 -12.66 -21.92 12.78
N TYR A 67 -11.92 -23.00 12.53
CA TYR A 67 -10.64 -22.89 11.84
C TYR A 67 -10.88 -22.74 10.33
N GLU A 68 -10.22 -21.76 9.75
CA GLU A 68 -10.19 -21.57 8.30
C GLU A 68 -8.73 -21.48 7.81
N ILE A 69 -8.52 -21.83 6.55
CA ILE A 69 -7.24 -21.63 5.87
C ILE A 69 -7.42 -20.47 4.91
N ILE A 70 -6.59 -19.44 5.09
CA ILE A 70 -6.61 -18.25 4.26
C ILE A 70 -5.32 -18.15 3.44
N ASP A 71 -5.42 -17.65 2.22
CA ASP A 71 -4.28 -17.23 1.42
C ASP A 71 -3.85 -15.83 1.85
N THR A 72 -2.58 -15.71 2.25
CA THR A 72 -2.02 -14.46 2.78
C THR A 72 -0.54 -14.35 2.45
N THR A 73 0.14 -13.32 2.96
CA THR A 73 1.59 -13.20 2.86
C THR A 73 2.24 -13.19 4.24
N VAL A 74 3.51 -13.59 4.31
CA VAL A 74 4.28 -13.55 5.57
C VAL A 74 4.21 -12.17 6.20
N GLY A 75 4.41 -11.10 5.40
CA GLY A 75 4.36 -9.74 5.90
C GLY A 75 2.99 -9.33 6.47
N ARG A 76 1.87 -9.79 5.88
CA ARG A 76 0.53 -9.54 6.45
C ARG A 76 0.33 -10.27 7.76
N VAL A 77 0.84 -11.50 7.89
CA VAL A 77 0.80 -12.23 9.16
C VAL A 77 1.56 -11.46 10.24
N LEU A 78 2.78 -11.01 9.95
CA LEU A 78 3.58 -10.23 10.89
C LEU A 78 2.94 -8.87 11.23
N PHE A 79 2.26 -8.22 10.29
CA PHE A 79 1.49 -7.01 10.55
C PHE A 79 0.33 -7.28 11.54
N ASN A 80 -0.37 -8.38 11.37
CA ASN A 80 -1.50 -8.73 12.24
C ASN A 80 -1.09 -9.03 13.70
N LEU A 81 0.20 -9.23 13.99
CA LEU A 81 0.69 -9.36 15.38
C LEU A 81 0.57 -8.04 16.18
N VAL A 82 0.52 -6.90 15.49
CA VAL A 82 0.35 -5.58 16.13
C VAL A 82 -1.09 -5.07 16.09
N VAL A 83 -1.96 -5.73 15.32
CA VAL A 83 -3.39 -5.38 15.23
C VAL A 83 -4.11 -5.83 16.50
N PRO A 84 -4.96 -4.98 17.13
CA PRO A 84 -5.77 -5.41 18.24
C PRO A 84 -6.66 -6.62 17.89
N PRO A 85 -6.70 -7.67 18.69
CA PRO A 85 -7.43 -8.91 18.36
C PRO A 85 -8.94 -8.70 18.18
N GLU A 86 -9.50 -7.68 18.81
CA GLU A 86 -10.92 -7.35 18.71
C GLU A 86 -11.32 -6.78 17.35
N TYR A 87 -10.35 -6.28 16.57
CA TYR A 87 -10.61 -5.74 15.22
C TYR A 87 -10.73 -6.83 14.16
N GLY A 88 -10.04 -7.94 14.35
CA GLY A 88 -9.99 -9.02 13.37
C GLY A 88 -8.75 -8.97 12.45
N TYR A 89 -8.71 -9.88 11.46
CA TYR A 89 -7.54 -10.09 10.63
C TYR A 89 -7.56 -9.23 9.35
N ILE A 90 -6.47 -8.51 9.13
CA ILE A 90 -6.29 -7.62 7.97
C ILE A 90 -5.49 -8.35 6.89
N ASN A 91 -6.11 -8.62 5.73
CA ASN A 91 -5.49 -9.34 4.61
C ASN A 91 -5.46 -8.51 3.31
N VAL A 92 -5.00 -7.28 3.41
CA VAL A 92 -4.88 -6.36 2.27
C VAL A 92 -3.51 -5.71 2.22
N VAL A 93 -3.14 -5.20 1.04
CA VAL A 93 -1.93 -4.37 0.91
C VAL A 93 -2.21 -3.00 1.53
N LEU A 94 -1.37 -2.60 2.48
CA LEU A 94 -1.56 -1.36 3.23
C LEU A 94 -1.16 -0.14 2.40
N LYS A 95 -2.15 0.67 2.06
CA LYS A 95 -1.99 1.99 1.45
C LYS A 95 -2.44 3.06 2.44
N LYS A 96 -2.09 4.32 2.20
CA LYS A 96 -2.43 5.45 3.09
C LYS A 96 -3.93 5.57 3.37
N SER A 97 -4.79 5.40 2.34
CA SER A 97 -6.24 5.43 2.49
C SER A 97 -6.74 4.29 3.38
N ILE A 98 -6.30 3.05 3.08
CA ILE A 98 -6.69 1.86 3.84
C ILE A 98 -6.25 1.95 5.30
N LEU A 99 -5.02 2.42 5.56
CA LEU A 99 -4.53 2.63 6.94
C LEU A 99 -5.38 3.65 7.70
N ARG A 100 -5.80 4.74 7.05
CA ARG A 100 -6.67 5.73 7.67
C ARG A 100 -8.03 5.12 8.06
N ASP A 101 -8.60 4.31 7.17
CA ASP A 101 -9.90 3.68 7.41
C ASP A 101 -9.78 2.64 8.54
N ILE A 102 -8.75 1.79 8.53
CA ILE A 102 -8.45 0.83 9.62
C ILE A 102 -8.30 1.54 10.96
N ILE A 103 -7.55 2.64 11.03
CA ILE A 103 -7.35 3.39 12.28
C ILE A 103 -8.69 3.96 12.79
N GLY A 104 -9.52 4.47 11.88
CA GLY A 104 -10.86 4.96 12.22
C GLY A 104 -11.76 3.86 12.79
N ASP A 105 -11.69 2.67 12.22
CA ASP A 105 -12.51 1.53 12.67
C ASP A 105 -11.95 0.90 13.96
N VAL A 106 -10.63 0.79 14.10
CA VAL A 106 -9.98 0.36 15.36
C VAL A 106 -10.37 1.31 16.50
N LEU A 107 -10.46 2.62 16.25
CA LEU A 107 -10.88 3.59 17.26
C LEU A 107 -12.33 3.35 17.70
N LYS A 108 -13.22 3.02 16.78
CA LYS A 108 -14.63 2.74 17.08
C LYS A 108 -14.81 1.43 17.85
N VAL A 109 -14.06 0.38 17.47
CA VAL A 109 -14.21 -0.97 18.05
C VAL A 109 -13.43 -1.12 19.33
N CYS A 110 -12.17 -0.66 19.38
CA CYS A 110 -11.24 -0.94 20.48
C CYS A 110 -11.08 0.22 21.47
N GLY A 111 -11.56 1.42 21.12
CA GLY A 111 -11.46 2.63 21.93
C GLY A 111 -10.07 3.28 21.93
N MET A 112 -9.95 4.46 22.56
CA MET A 112 -8.80 5.36 22.49
C MET A 112 -7.48 4.73 22.92
N ALA A 113 -7.46 4.05 24.09
CA ALA A 113 -6.21 3.54 24.67
C ALA A 113 -5.54 2.47 23.80
N LYS A 114 -6.32 1.53 23.26
CA LYS A 114 -5.81 0.48 22.37
C LYS A 114 -5.41 1.05 21.01
N THR A 115 -6.15 2.04 20.51
CA THR A 115 -5.80 2.73 19.26
C THR A 115 -4.49 3.51 19.40
N ALA A 116 -4.24 4.17 20.52
CA ALA A 116 -2.98 4.87 20.77
C ALA A 116 -1.79 3.89 20.73
N LYS A 117 -1.91 2.75 21.44
CA LYS A 117 -0.90 1.71 21.38
C LYS A 117 -0.70 1.16 19.96
N PHE A 118 -1.79 0.87 19.26
CA PHE A 118 -1.73 0.40 17.87
C PHE A 118 -1.02 1.41 16.95
N LEU A 119 -1.25 2.72 17.12
CA LEU A 119 -0.57 3.77 16.37
C LEU A 119 0.94 3.79 16.65
N ASP A 120 1.37 3.59 17.90
CA ASP A 120 2.78 3.49 18.25
C ASP A 120 3.41 2.23 17.64
N ASP A 121 2.75 1.09 17.75
CA ASP A 121 3.23 -0.19 17.23
C ASP A 121 3.38 -0.15 15.68
N ILE A 122 2.40 0.41 14.94
CA ILE A 122 2.50 0.55 13.48
C ILE A 122 3.53 1.60 13.05
N LYS A 123 3.75 2.64 13.83
CA LYS A 123 4.82 3.63 13.58
C LYS A 123 6.19 2.94 13.64
N ASP A 124 6.47 2.23 14.72
CA ASP A 124 7.75 1.56 14.92
C ASP A 124 7.97 0.44 13.90
N LEU A 125 6.92 -0.34 13.60
CA LEU A 125 6.95 -1.38 12.57
C LEU A 125 7.18 -0.78 11.18
N GLY A 126 6.49 0.32 10.85
CA GLY A 126 6.62 1.00 9.55
C GLY A 126 8.03 1.52 9.30
N TYR A 127 8.61 2.23 10.27
CA TYR A 127 9.99 2.70 10.16
C TYR A 127 11.01 1.57 10.06
N ARG A 128 10.85 0.54 10.88
CA ARG A 128 11.72 -0.64 10.82
C ARG A 128 11.66 -1.33 9.46
N MET A 129 10.45 -1.49 8.88
CA MET A 129 10.29 -2.12 7.58
C MET A 129 10.79 -1.24 6.43
N ALA A 130 10.67 0.07 6.51
CA ALA A 130 11.29 0.98 5.55
C ALA A 130 12.82 0.89 5.57
N PHE A 131 13.40 0.79 6.76
CA PHE A 131 14.84 0.61 6.91
C PHE A 131 15.32 -0.75 6.37
N VAL A 132 14.66 -1.84 6.75
CA VAL A 132 15.00 -3.20 6.28
C VAL A 132 14.82 -3.33 4.77
N GLY A 133 13.78 -2.69 4.21
CA GLY A 133 13.53 -2.67 2.78
C GLY A 133 14.55 -1.87 1.97
N GLY A 134 15.37 -1.01 2.62
CA GLY A 134 16.36 -0.18 1.95
C GLY A 134 15.74 0.74 0.89
N LEU A 135 14.55 1.28 1.18
CA LEU A 135 13.74 2.03 0.23
C LEU A 135 14.34 3.43 0.02
N SER A 136 15.08 3.58 -1.05
CA SER A 136 15.65 4.84 -1.50
C SER A 136 15.47 5.00 -3.01
N PHE A 137 15.44 6.24 -3.49
CA PHE A 137 15.38 6.56 -4.91
C PHE A 137 16.22 7.80 -5.20
N ASN A 138 16.66 7.94 -6.43
CA ASN A 138 17.37 9.12 -6.92
C ASN A 138 16.61 9.74 -8.11
N LEU A 139 17.06 10.90 -8.57
CA LEU A 139 16.45 11.57 -9.72
C LEU A 139 16.52 10.74 -11.01
N GLY A 140 17.53 9.87 -11.15
CA GLY A 140 17.66 8.98 -12.30
C GLY A 140 16.63 7.86 -12.35
N ASP A 141 15.97 7.55 -11.22
CA ASP A 141 14.92 6.53 -11.14
C ASP A 141 13.55 7.07 -11.63
N VAL A 142 13.46 8.40 -11.85
CA VAL A 142 12.24 9.03 -12.37
C VAL A 142 12.21 8.84 -13.88
N LEU A 143 11.36 7.93 -14.32
CA LEU A 143 11.16 7.66 -15.75
C LEU A 143 10.24 8.73 -16.33
N VAL A 144 10.74 9.44 -17.36
CA VAL A 144 9.94 10.38 -18.14
C VAL A 144 9.38 9.62 -19.34
N PRO A 145 8.04 9.52 -19.50
CA PRO A 145 7.44 8.86 -20.65
C PRO A 145 7.85 9.54 -21.97
N GLU A 146 8.07 8.74 -23.01
CA GLU A 146 8.46 9.28 -24.35
C GLU A 146 7.32 10.12 -24.96
N GLU A 147 6.09 9.75 -24.67
CA GLU A 147 4.87 10.46 -25.14
C GLU A 147 4.75 11.90 -24.63
N LYS A 148 5.47 12.23 -23.53
CA LYS A 148 5.43 13.57 -22.93
C LYS A 148 5.70 14.70 -23.95
N VAL A 149 6.67 14.49 -24.84
CA VAL A 149 7.08 15.49 -25.81
C VAL A 149 5.94 15.79 -26.81
N GLU A 150 5.27 14.73 -27.29
CA GLU A 150 4.17 14.85 -28.24
C GLU A 150 2.93 15.46 -27.57
N MET A 151 2.56 15.00 -26.38
CA MET A 151 1.44 15.55 -25.60
C MET A 151 1.61 17.06 -25.34
N ILE A 152 2.82 17.49 -24.95
CA ILE A 152 3.10 18.92 -24.72
C ILE A 152 3.01 19.71 -26.01
N LYS A 153 3.48 19.15 -27.14
CA LYS A 153 3.40 19.80 -28.45
C LYS A 153 1.95 19.97 -28.90
N GLU A 154 1.12 18.95 -28.75
CA GLU A 154 -0.31 19.02 -29.08
C GLU A 154 -1.03 20.02 -28.15
N ALA A 155 -0.76 20.01 -26.85
CA ALA A 155 -1.35 20.97 -25.94
C ALA A 155 -0.96 22.42 -26.27
N ASN A 156 0.30 22.68 -26.61
CA ASN A 156 0.75 24.00 -27.03
C ASN A 156 0.06 24.46 -28.34
N ALA A 157 -0.10 23.57 -29.32
CA ALA A 157 -0.81 23.89 -30.53
C ALA A 157 -2.28 24.24 -30.28
N SER A 158 -2.94 23.52 -29.38
CA SER A 158 -4.33 23.80 -28.97
C SER A 158 -4.43 25.15 -28.22
N VAL A 159 -3.48 25.48 -27.36
CA VAL A 159 -3.42 26.78 -26.70
C VAL A 159 -3.22 27.90 -27.68
N ASP A 160 -2.34 27.74 -28.68
CA ASP A 160 -2.10 28.73 -29.71
C ASP A 160 -3.36 29.00 -30.54
N GLU A 161 -4.15 27.96 -30.86
CA GLU A 161 -5.44 28.10 -31.56
C GLU A 161 -6.45 28.89 -30.71
N VAL A 162 -6.58 28.59 -29.42
CA VAL A 162 -7.46 29.34 -28.51
C VAL A 162 -7.03 30.81 -28.41
N MET A 163 -5.72 31.07 -28.32
CA MET A 163 -5.19 32.43 -28.29
C MET A 163 -5.45 33.19 -29.61
N MET A 164 -5.34 32.53 -30.76
CA MET A 164 -5.65 33.12 -32.06
C MET A 164 -7.14 33.50 -32.15
N ASN A 165 -8.04 32.59 -31.71
CA ASN A 165 -9.48 32.86 -31.70
C ASN A 165 -9.83 34.05 -30.80
N TYR A 166 -9.15 34.19 -29.66
CA TYR A 166 -9.30 35.35 -28.80
C TYR A 166 -8.81 36.66 -29.47
N GLN A 167 -7.65 36.62 -30.11
CA GLN A 167 -7.10 37.82 -30.83
C GLN A 167 -7.99 38.27 -32.00
N MET A 168 -8.64 37.32 -32.65
CA MET A 168 -9.62 37.61 -33.71
C MET A 168 -10.97 38.10 -33.17
N GLY A 169 -11.16 38.13 -31.88
CA GLY A 169 -12.41 38.55 -31.24
C GLY A 169 -13.57 37.52 -31.34
N LEU A 170 -13.25 36.25 -31.63
CA LEU A 170 -14.23 35.17 -31.77
C LEU A 170 -14.72 34.66 -30.41
N ILE A 171 -13.88 34.76 -29.38
CA ILE A 171 -14.17 34.33 -28.02
C ILE A 171 -13.84 35.44 -27.01
N THR A 172 -14.54 35.40 -25.89
CA THR A 172 -14.31 36.32 -24.77
C THR A 172 -13.08 35.91 -23.95
N ASN A 173 -12.56 36.81 -23.11
CA ASN A 173 -11.45 36.48 -22.21
C ASN A 173 -11.79 35.36 -21.22
N ASN A 174 -13.04 35.28 -20.74
CA ASN A 174 -13.46 34.21 -19.86
C ASN A 174 -13.51 32.84 -20.57
N GLU A 175 -13.98 32.82 -21.82
CA GLU A 175 -13.99 31.60 -22.63
C GLU A 175 -12.57 31.14 -22.97
N ARG A 176 -11.68 32.07 -23.34
CA ARG A 176 -10.25 31.77 -23.52
C ARG A 176 -9.66 31.11 -22.26
N TYR A 177 -9.90 31.71 -21.08
CA TYR A 177 -9.38 31.21 -19.81
C TYR A 177 -9.89 29.78 -19.51
N ASN A 178 -11.19 29.54 -19.69
CA ASN A 178 -11.78 28.23 -19.48
C ASN A 178 -11.23 27.18 -20.44
N GLN A 179 -11.15 27.52 -21.76
CA GLN A 179 -10.61 26.61 -22.76
C GLN A 179 -9.13 26.24 -22.52
N VAL A 180 -8.31 27.19 -22.05
CA VAL A 180 -6.90 26.90 -21.70
C VAL A 180 -6.78 26.03 -20.44
N ILE A 181 -7.73 26.12 -19.52
CA ILE A 181 -7.74 25.21 -18.33
C ILE A 181 -8.18 23.80 -18.70
N ASP A 182 -9.06 23.67 -19.69
CA ASP A 182 -9.59 22.36 -20.12
C ASP A 182 -8.58 21.57 -21.00
N ILE A 183 -7.56 22.24 -21.54
CA ILE A 183 -6.42 21.64 -22.26
C ILE A 183 -5.41 21.06 -21.28
#